data_0ad0f43b29f7b3a89d2feecc5aebae23
#
_entry.id   0ad0f43b29f7b3a89d2feecc5aebae23
#
_cell.length_a   1.000
_cell.length_b   1.000
_cell.length_c   1.000
_cell.angle_alpha   90.00
_cell.angle_beta   90.00
_cell.angle_gamma   90.00
#
_symmetry.space_group_name_H-M   'P 1'
#
loop_
_entity.id
_entity.type
_entity.pdbx_description
1 polymer ?
#
loop_
_entity_poly.entity_id
_entity_poly.type
_entity_poly.pdbx_seq_one_letter_code
_entity_poly.pdbx_strand_id
1 'polypeptide(L)'
;MAAQFLMDMGYQILERNWRAYRKEIDIIAIDGKDIVFVEVKTRQGDDYGAPEMAVNRRKKAHIYAVATSYYYEHKIDLDVRFDVISILYHHGKPEINHIVDAFHSIE
;
A
#
# COMPACT_ATOMS: atom_id res chain seq x y z
N MET A 1 8.18 9.52 -3.31
CA MET A 1 8.08 8.89 -4.66
C MET A 1 6.76 8.18 -4.85
N ALA A 2 6.41 7.22 -4.02
CA ALA A 2 5.13 6.51 -4.17
C ALA A 2 3.92 7.42 -4.03
N ALA A 3 3.91 8.29 -3.03
CA ALA A 3 2.79 9.20 -2.82
C ALA A 3 2.60 10.15 -4.01
N GLN A 4 3.70 10.69 -4.56
CA GLN A 4 3.62 11.56 -5.72
C GLN A 4 3.09 10.81 -6.94
N PHE A 5 3.54 9.57 -7.12
CA PHE A 5 3.05 8.71 -8.20
C PHE A 5 1.52 8.55 -8.12
N LEU A 6 1.01 8.28 -6.92
CA LEU A 6 -0.44 8.13 -6.71
C LEU A 6 -1.19 9.45 -6.94
N MET A 7 -0.65 10.57 -6.46
CA MET A 7 -1.26 11.88 -6.69
C MET A 7 -1.34 12.20 -8.17
N ASP A 8 -0.29 11.86 -8.92
CA ASP A 8 -0.27 12.09 -10.37
C ASP A 8 -1.33 11.25 -11.09
N MET A 9 -1.74 10.14 -10.49
CA MET A 9 -2.81 9.29 -11.02
C MET A 9 -4.20 9.71 -10.54
N GLY A 10 -4.28 10.76 -9.74
CA GLY A 10 -5.56 11.29 -9.27
C GLY A 10 -6.00 10.81 -7.90
N TYR A 11 -5.15 10.09 -7.18
CA TYR A 11 -5.48 9.65 -5.82
C TYR A 11 -5.33 10.81 -4.85
N GLN A 12 -6.22 10.84 -3.86
CA GLN A 12 -6.12 11.78 -2.75
C GLN A 12 -5.38 11.10 -1.59
N ILE A 13 -4.23 11.62 -1.22
CA ILE A 13 -3.45 11.07 -0.12
C ILE A 13 -4.03 11.57 1.21
N LEU A 14 -4.42 10.65 2.07
CA LEU A 14 -4.94 10.95 3.40
C LEU A 14 -3.85 10.91 4.45
N GLU A 15 -3.04 9.85 4.44
CA GLU A 15 -2.00 9.64 5.44
C GLU A 15 -0.76 9.04 4.81
N ARG A 16 0.38 9.32 5.43
CA ARG A 16 1.66 8.68 5.11
C ARG A 16 2.22 8.11 6.39
N ASN A 17 2.73 6.88 6.33
CA ASN A 17 3.39 6.23 7.47
C ASN A 17 2.51 6.25 8.72
N TRP A 18 1.25 5.87 8.55
CA TRP A 18 0.28 5.87 9.63
C TRP A 18 0.46 4.62 10.50
N ARG A 19 0.49 4.81 11.81
CA ARG A 19 0.77 3.74 12.75
C ARG A 19 -0.36 3.49 13.72
N ALA A 20 -0.55 2.20 14.03
CA ALA A 20 -1.40 1.74 15.13
C ALA A 20 -0.86 0.39 15.60
N TYR A 21 -0.89 0.14 16.91
CA TYR A 21 -0.46 -1.12 17.49
C TYR A 21 0.98 -1.50 17.10
N ARG A 22 1.87 -0.51 16.99
CA ARG A 22 3.27 -0.69 16.57
C ARG A 22 3.43 -1.22 15.15
N LYS A 23 2.38 -1.09 14.35
CA LYS A 23 2.39 -1.47 12.95
C LYS A 23 2.14 -0.25 12.09
N GLU A 24 2.51 -0.32 10.84
CA GLU A 24 2.47 0.84 9.96
C GLU A 24 1.84 0.49 8.62
N ILE A 25 1.11 1.45 8.08
CA ILE A 25 0.69 1.44 6.68
C ILE A 25 1.40 2.60 6.00
N ASP A 26 2.04 2.32 4.87
CA ASP A 26 2.88 3.31 4.21
C ASP A 26 2.08 4.49 3.65
N ILE A 27 0.96 4.21 2.99
CA ILE A 27 0.10 5.26 2.44
C ILE A 27 -1.36 4.84 2.61
N ILE A 28 -2.20 5.81 2.98
CA ILE A 28 -3.65 5.67 2.93
C ILE A 28 -4.17 6.73 1.99
N ALA A 29 -4.96 6.32 1.00
CA ALA A 29 -5.41 7.23 -0.06
C ALA A 29 -6.86 6.93 -0.45
N ILE A 30 -7.44 7.85 -1.22
CA ILE A 30 -8.77 7.66 -1.81
C ILE A 30 -8.62 7.63 -3.32
N ASP A 31 -9.20 6.61 -3.93
CA ASP A 31 -9.32 6.47 -5.37
C ASP A 31 -10.82 6.29 -5.70
N GLY A 32 -11.47 7.38 -6.05
CA GLY A 32 -12.90 7.36 -6.35
C GLY A 32 -13.75 6.87 -5.20
N LYS A 33 -14.27 5.65 -5.30
CA LYS A 33 -15.15 5.03 -4.29
C LYS A 33 -14.40 4.18 -3.29
N ASP A 34 -13.09 4.05 -3.46
CA ASP A 34 -12.28 3.17 -2.63
C ASP A 34 -11.40 3.94 -1.69
N ILE A 35 -11.32 3.48 -0.44
CA ILE A 35 -10.20 3.82 0.41
C ILE A 35 -9.13 2.75 0.18
N VAL A 36 -7.90 3.19 -0.09
CA VAL A 36 -6.81 2.33 -0.51
C VAL A 36 -5.70 2.35 0.52
N PHE A 37 -5.37 1.17 1.04
CA PHE A 37 -4.25 0.99 1.96
C PHE A 37 -3.09 0.43 1.15
N VAL A 38 -1.97 1.15 1.12
CA VAL A 38 -0.88 0.88 0.19
C VAL A 38 0.38 0.46 0.94
N GLU A 39 0.93 -0.68 0.54
CA GLU A 39 2.24 -1.13 0.99
C GLU A 39 3.26 -0.78 -0.08
N VAL A 40 4.35 -0.13 0.32
CA VAL A 40 5.43 0.27 -0.60
C VAL A 40 6.63 -0.63 -0.37
N LYS A 41 7.14 -1.24 -1.44
CA LYS A 41 8.33 -2.08 -1.41
C LYS A 41 9.39 -1.52 -2.33
N THR A 42 10.58 -1.29 -1.79
CA THR A 42 11.71 -0.81 -2.56
C THR A 42 12.74 -1.92 -2.67
N ARG A 43 13.23 -2.15 -3.87
CA ARG A 43 14.20 -3.21 -4.15
C ARG A 43 15.29 -2.72 -5.11
N GLN A 44 16.44 -3.41 -5.04
CA GLN A 44 17.50 -3.22 -6.01
C GLN A 44 17.28 -4.15 -7.20
N GLY A 45 17.88 -3.81 -8.34
CA GLY A 45 17.63 -4.49 -9.61
C GLY A 45 17.91 -5.98 -9.67
N ASP A 46 18.72 -6.50 -8.74
CA ASP A 46 19.07 -7.91 -8.73
C ASP A 46 18.16 -8.75 -7.82
N ASP A 47 17.20 -8.13 -7.16
CA ASP A 47 16.27 -8.85 -6.33
C ASP A 47 15.27 -9.61 -7.20
N TYR A 48 14.92 -10.81 -6.75
CA TYR A 48 14.00 -11.69 -7.47
C TYR A 48 12.67 -11.79 -6.74
N GLY A 49 11.66 -12.18 -7.51
CA GLY A 49 10.33 -12.39 -7.00
C GLY A 49 9.36 -11.29 -7.43
N ALA A 50 8.08 -11.65 -7.54
CA ALA A 50 7.04 -10.70 -7.88
C ALA A 50 6.78 -9.76 -6.70
N PRO A 51 6.43 -8.48 -6.96
CA PRO A 51 6.17 -7.51 -5.89
C PRO A 51 5.12 -7.98 -4.87
N GLU A 52 4.08 -8.63 -5.31
CA GLU A 52 3.03 -9.14 -4.43
C GLU A 52 3.53 -10.24 -3.49
N MET A 53 4.59 -10.94 -3.84
CA MET A 53 5.19 -11.96 -2.99
C MET A 53 5.96 -11.36 -1.82
N ALA A 54 6.26 -10.07 -1.89
CA ALA A 54 6.92 -9.37 -0.79
C ALA A 54 5.96 -9.12 0.38
N VAL A 55 4.66 -9.29 0.16
CA VAL A 55 3.64 -9.11 1.19
C VAL A 55 3.11 -10.49 1.58
N ASN A 56 3.77 -11.11 2.56
CA ASN A 56 3.40 -12.44 3.01
C ASN A 56 2.15 -12.40 3.90
N ARG A 57 1.70 -13.58 4.32
CA ARG A 57 0.47 -13.70 5.12
C ARG A 57 0.53 -12.93 6.43
N ARG A 58 1.67 -12.96 7.11
CA ARG A 58 1.87 -12.23 8.36
C ARG A 58 1.76 -10.74 8.15
N LYS A 59 2.40 -10.24 7.11
CA LYS A 59 2.37 -8.82 6.76
C LYS A 59 0.95 -8.40 6.39
N LYS A 60 0.23 -9.24 5.63
CA LYS A 60 -1.17 -8.96 5.29
C LYS A 60 -2.03 -8.84 6.53
N ALA A 61 -1.84 -9.74 7.50
CA ALA A 61 -2.59 -9.68 8.76
C ALA A 61 -2.31 -8.37 9.51
N HIS A 62 -1.06 -7.92 9.51
CA HIS A 62 -0.67 -6.65 10.13
C HIS A 62 -1.35 -5.47 9.44
N ILE A 63 -1.33 -5.45 8.12
CA ILE A 63 -1.97 -4.39 7.33
C ILE A 63 -3.47 -4.37 7.61
N TYR A 64 -4.11 -5.53 7.65
CA TYR A 64 -5.53 -5.65 7.95
C TYR A 64 -5.88 -5.07 9.31
N ALA A 65 -5.08 -5.38 10.34
CA ALA A 65 -5.33 -4.89 11.69
C ALA A 65 -5.28 -3.38 11.75
N VAL A 66 -4.26 -2.79 11.13
CA VAL A 66 -4.09 -1.33 11.12
C VAL A 66 -5.18 -0.67 10.27
N ALA A 67 -5.48 -1.26 9.11
CA ALA A 67 -6.51 -0.73 8.21
C ALA A 67 -7.89 -0.75 8.88
N THR A 68 -8.22 -1.83 9.57
CA THR A 68 -9.48 -1.94 10.29
C THR A 68 -9.60 -0.86 11.36
N SER A 69 -8.53 -0.63 12.12
CA SER A 69 -8.48 0.41 13.12
C SER A 69 -8.74 1.79 12.50
N TYR A 70 -8.05 2.10 11.42
CA TYR A 70 -8.23 3.37 10.72
C TYR A 70 -9.64 3.53 10.20
N TYR A 71 -10.16 2.49 9.57
CA TYR A 71 -11.49 2.50 8.96
C TYR A 71 -12.57 2.85 9.97
N TYR A 72 -12.56 2.21 11.13
CA TYR A 72 -13.57 2.44 12.15
C TYR A 72 -13.33 3.74 12.92
N GLU A 73 -12.08 4.07 13.19
CA GLU A 73 -11.74 5.30 13.91
C GLU A 73 -12.18 6.55 13.15
N HIS A 74 -12.01 6.54 11.83
CA HIS A 74 -12.35 7.67 10.98
C HIS A 74 -13.75 7.56 10.35
N LYS A 75 -14.51 6.53 10.73
CA LYS A 75 -15.89 6.33 10.25
C LYS A 75 -15.98 6.35 8.73
N ILE A 76 -15.09 5.60 8.11
CA ILE A 76 -15.02 5.53 6.64
C ILE A 76 -16.25 4.80 6.11
N ASP A 77 -16.80 5.30 5.01
CA ASP A 77 -17.94 4.70 4.33
C ASP A 77 -17.62 4.53 2.85
N LEU A 78 -16.52 3.84 2.59
CA LEU A 78 -16.02 3.57 1.26
C LEU A 78 -15.65 2.09 1.18
N ASP A 79 -15.56 1.57 -0.02
CA ASP A 79 -15.03 0.23 -0.22
C ASP A 79 -13.54 0.21 0.12
N VAL A 80 -13.06 -0.92 0.63
CA VAL A 80 -11.67 -1.07 1.04
C VAL A 80 -10.90 -1.81 -0.05
N ARG A 81 -9.72 -1.28 -0.36
CA ARG A 81 -8.83 -1.90 -1.34
C ARG A 81 -7.39 -1.88 -0.82
N PHE A 82 -6.64 -2.93 -1.11
CA PHE A 82 -5.24 -3.04 -0.72
C PHE A 82 -4.37 -3.09 -1.95
N ASP A 83 -3.48 -2.11 -2.08
CA ASP A 83 -2.57 -2.00 -3.22
C ASP A 83 -1.13 -2.21 -2.75
N VAL A 84 -0.28 -2.61 -3.68
CA VAL A 84 1.17 -2.67 -3.47
C VAL A 84 1.82 -1.80 -4.52
N ILE A 85 2.77 -0.96 -4.09
CA ILE A 85 3.64 -0.23 -5.01
C ILE A 85 5.04 -0.79 -4.84
N SER A 86 5.59 -1.30 -5.93
CA SER A 86 6.95 -1.80 -5.99
C SER A 86 7.83 -0.77 -6.69
N ILE A 87 8.91 -0.38 -6.03
CA ILE A 87 9.89 0.54 -6.61
C ILE A 87 11.17 -0.26 -6.79
N LEU A 88 11.54 -0.50 -8.04
CA LEU A 88 12.72 -1.28 -8.39
C LEU A 88 13.77 -0.35 -8.99
N TYR A 89 14.95 -0.32 -8.42
CA TYR A 89 16.03 0.52 -8.89
C TYR A 89 16.96 -0.26 -9.82
N HIS A 90 17.11 0.23 -11.04
CA HIS A 90 18.06 -0.28 -12.03
C HIS A 90 19.07 0.81 -12.30
N HIS A 91 20.34 0.58 -11.94
CA HIS A 91 21.41 1.57 -12.17
C HIS A 91 21.02 2.95 -11.62
N GLY A 92 20.42 2.97 -10.43
CA GLY A 92 20.03 4.21 -9.77
C GLY A 92 18.73 4.83 -10.28
N LYS A 93 18.08 4.20 -11.26
CA LYS A 93 16.81 4.71 -11.81
C LYS A 93 15.63 3.90 -11.28
N PRO A 94 14.60 4.56 -10.76
CA PRO A 94 13.43 3.84 -10.24
C PRO A 94 12.50 3.40 -11.36
N GLU A 95 11.98 2.19 -11.19
CA GLU A 95 10.88 1.67 -11.99
C GLU A 95 9.76 1.38 -11.03
N ILE A 96 8.60 2.00 -11.25
CA ILE A 96 7.46 1.88 -10.35
C ILE A 96 6.42 0.95 -10.95
N ASN A 97 6.04 -0.09 -10.19
CA ASN A 97 4.93 -0.97 -10.52
C ASN A 97 3.86 -0.82 -9.46
N HIS A 98 2.64 -0.53 -9.90
CA HIS A 98 1.49 -0.39 -9.02
C HIS A 98 0.58 -1.59 -9.23
N ILE A 99 0.46 -2.43 -8.21
CA ILE A 99 -0.45 -3.57 -8.23
C ILE A 99 -1.73 -3.15 -7.52
N VAL A 100 -2.75 -2.88 -8.31
CA VAL A 100 -4.06 -2.49 -7.80
C VAL A 100 -4.78 -3.73 -7.31
N ASP A 101 -5.40 -3.62 -6.13
CA ASP A 101 -6.18 -4.70 -5.55
C ASP A 101 -5.33 -5.97 -5.40
N ALA A 102 -4.16 -5.79 -4.80
CA ALA A 102 -3.14 -6.84 -4.72
C ALA A 102 -3.55 -8.02 -3.86
N PHE A 103 -4.41 -7.79 -2.86
CA PHE A 103 -4.95 -8.89 -2.04
C PHE A 103 -6.25 -8.43 -1.39
N HIS A 104 -7.12 -9.41 -1.11
CA HIS A 104 -8.46 -9.15 -0.59
C HIS A 104 -8.66 -9.62 0.83
N SER A 105 -7.92 -10.61 1.25
CA SER A 105 -8.05 -11.20 2.58
C SER A 105 -6.72 -11.71 3.06
N ILE A 106 -6.68 -12.06 4.34
CA ILE A 106 -5.48 -12.61 4.98
C ILE A 106 -5.36 -14.11 4.84
N GLU A 107 -6.34 -14.74 4.26
CA GLU A 107 -6.34 -16.19 4.04
C GLU A 107 -5.33 -16.63 2.99
#